data_8cb5f789508c7e4f5d2944b89c23c490
#
_entry.id   8cb5f789508c7e4f5d2944b89c23c490
#
_cell.length_a   1.000
_cell.length_b   1.000
_cell.length_c   1.000
_cell.angle_alpha   90.00
_cell.angle_beta   90.00
_cell.angle_gamma   90.00
#
_symmetry.space_group_name_H-M   'P 1'
#
loop_
_entity.id
_entity.type
_entity.pdbx_description
1 polymer ?
#
loop_
_entity_poly.entity_id
_entity_poly.type
_entity_poly.pdbx_seq_one_letter_code
_entity_poly.pdbx_strand_id
1 'polypeptide(L)'
;EGPLPIKDRLEAVAGILKASHRPIVVCGTEVVPDGAPALAADFALLLKAKNRSAGLFYVFPGANAFGTTLLPGGQAAFEDILAAVENKTVRALALVECDPLRTFADRPRLEKALASLDVLVVMDYLGTETVKRAHVFLPTTTIYESGGLFVNQEGRLQSAPRAFQGGLSIEVAGDSFHPPRVYGAGMPGADPAPARQLLAALAGSKGPVEDNAEWREWLVDYLRLPDSLPAVDDIPEDGVRVLAGAATDERFELDWAAVLNNDRAADDRLRLLTVDWTFGTEELSGYSPCLDTVMPSPVLSMHGEDAERLGLADGEPVVLTTETGSVTVALRVVDNMRAGLLILPRHHRLDWQLLGSGPIRIAADRIQKAERA
;
A
#
# COMPACT_ATOMS: atom_id res chain seq x y z
N GLU A 1 26.36 24.03 -19.91
CA GLU A 1 25.54 23.43 -20.98
C GLU A 1 24.18 23.09 -20.37
N GLY A 2 23.09 23.68 -20.91
CA GLY A 2 21.72 23.40 -20.45
C GLY A 2 21.29 21.96 -20.78
N PRO A 3 20.19 21.46 -20.15
CA PRO A 3 19.72 20.11 -20.42
C PRO A 3 19.32 19.96 -21.90
N LEU A 4 19.76 18.84 -22.50
CA LEU A 4 19.42 18.49 -23.89
C LEU A 4 17.91 18.52 -24.13
N PRO A 5 17.43 18.94 -25.32
CA PRO A 5 16.04 18.86 -25.70
C PRO A 5 15.48 17.46 -25.45
N ILE A 6 14.22 17.34 -25.05
CA ILE A 6 13.60 16.06 -24.68
C ILE A 6 13.70 15.02 -25.79
N LYS A 7 13.61 15.47 -27.06
CA LYS A 7 13.73 14.61 -28.25
C LYS A 7 15.10 13.93 -28.31
N ASP A 8 16.17 14.71 -28.13
CA ASP A 8 17.55 14.20 -28.22
C ASP A 8 17.85 13.21 -27.09
N ARG A 9 17.28 13.46 -25.91
CA ARG A 9 17.35 12.54 -24.77
C ARG A 9 16.62 11.23 -25.05
N LEU A 10 15.45 11.28 -25.65
CA LEU A 10 14.68 10.10 -26.03
C LEU A 10 15.39 9.30 -27.13
N GLU A 11 15.99 9.96 -28.12
CA GLU A 11 16.79 9.30 -29.17
C GLU A 11 18.03 8.62 -28.58
N ALA A 12 18.72 9.25 -27.63
CA ALA A 12 19.86 8.65 -26.95
C ALA A 12 19.44 7.40 -26.14
N VAL A 13 18.36 7.47 -25.38
CA VAL A 13 17.80 6.32 -24.64
C VAL A 13 17.39 5.20 -25.59
N ALA A 14 16.71 5.53 -26.68
CA ALA A 14 16.32 4.53 -27.68
C ALA A 14 17.54 3.85 -28.32
N GLY A 15 18.64 4.58 -28.54
CA GLY A 15 19.91 4.02 -29.00
C GLY A 15 20.50 3.01 -28.03
N ILE A 16 20.55 3.36 -26.74
CA ILE A 16 21.04 2.47 -25.67
C ILE A 16 20.18 1.19 -25.60
N LEU A 17 18.87 1.33 -25.60
CA LEU A 17 17.94 0.18 -25.50
C LEU A 17 18.07 -0.77 -26.71
N LYS A 18 18.22 -0.21 -27.92
CA LYS A 18 18.44 -1.02 -29.13
C LYS A 18 19.76 -1.81 -29.10
N ALA A 19 20.79 -1.26 -28.46
CA ALA A 19 22.09 -1.90 -28.33
C ALA A 19 22.16 -2.88 -27.15
N SER A 20 21.20 -2.84 -26.24
CA SER A 20 21.19 -3.66 -25.01
C SER A 20 20.86 -5.12 -25.32
N HIS A 21 21.58 -6.06 -24.71
CA HIS A 21 21.31 -7.48 -24.85
C HIS A 21 20.10 -7.95 -24.02
N ARG A 22 19.87 -7.34 -22.86
CA ARG A 22 18.79 -7.72 -21.91
C ARG A 22 18.20 -6.45 -21.27
N PRO A 23 17.48 -5.63 -22.04
CA PRO A 23 16.85 -4.45 -21.46
C PRO A 23 15.75 -4.87 -20.50
N ILE A 24 15.69 -4.21 -19.33
CA ILE A 24 14.65 -4.42 -18.31
C ILE A 24 13.98 -3.09 -18.06
N VAL A 25 12.65 -3.09 -18.14
CA VAL A 25 11.81 -1.97 -17.70
C VAL A 25 11.47 -2.20 -16.23
N VAL A 26 11.76 -1.24 -15.37
CA VAL A 26 11.39 -1.27 -13.95
C VAL A 26 10.37 -0.17 -13.71
N CYS A 27 9.22 -0.50 -13.15
CA CYS A 27 8.15 0.45 -12.86
C CYS A 27 7.64 0.28 -11.42
N GLY A 28 7.61 1.38 -10.66
CA GLY A 28 6.88 1.44 -9.41
C GLY A 28 5.37 1.50 -9.67
N THR A 29 4.56 1.22 -8.65
CA THR A 29 3.09 1.21 -8.76
C THR A 29 2.39 2.16 -7.81
N GLU A 30 3.10 2.87 -6.94
CA GLU A 30 2.49 3.74 -5.92
C GLU A 30 2.51 5.23 -6.28
N VAL A 31 3.67 5.79 -6.60
CA VAL A 31 3.87 7.24 -6.77
C VAL A 31 4.01 7.60 -8.25
N VAL A 32 3.28 6.90 -9.09
CA VAL A 32 3.28 7.07 -10.55
C VAL A 32 1.89 7.42 -11.05
N PRO A 33 1.75 8.06 -12.21
CA PRO A 33 0.43 8.23 -12.85
C PRO A 33 -0.25 6.88 -13.07
N ASP A 34 -1.57 6.80 -12.94
CA ASP A 34 -2.35 5.56 -13.02
C ASP A 34 -2.07 4.74 -14.29
N GLY A 35 -1.81 5.40 -15.41
CA GLY A 35 -1.44 4.74 -16.67
C GLY A 35 0.02 4.28 -16.77
N ALA A 36 0.91 4.65 -15.85
CA ALA A 36 2.33 4.35 -15.97
C ALA A 36 2.66 2.85 -15.92
N PRO A 37 2.02 2.01 -15.08
CA PRO A 37 2.26 0.57 -15.08
C PRO A 37 1.88 -0.09 -16.42
N ALA A 38 0.75 0.30 -17.01
CA ALA A 38 0.34 -0.22 -18.30
C ALA A 38 1.26 0.27 -19.45
N LEU A 39 1.68 1.53 -19.40
CA LEU A 39 2.68 2.05 -20.36
C LEU A 39 4.02 1.28 -20.24
N ALA A 40 4.43 0.96 -19.04
CA ALA A 40 5.64 0.16 -18.81
C ALA A 40 5.50 -1.26 -19.40
N ALA A 41 4.31 -1.88 -19.30
CA ALA A 41 4.01 -3.16 -19.92
C ALA A 41 4.09 -3.08 -21.44
N ASP A 42 3.40 -2.12 -22.07
CA ASP A 42 3.42 -1.92 -23.51
C ASP A 42 4.82 -1.66 -24.03
N PHE A 43 5.59 -0.85 -23.31
CA PHE A 43 6.97 -0.58 -23.65
C PHE A 43 7.85 -1.83 -23.55
N ALA A 44 7.67 -2.63 -22.51
CA ALA A 44 8.39 -3.90 -22.38
C ALA A 44 8.01 -4.89 -23.49
N LEU A 45 6.73 -4.97 -23.89
CA LEU A 45 6.28 -5.77 -25.02
C LEU A 45 6.90 -5.31 -26.33
N LEU A 46 6.98 -3.99 -26.55
CA LEU A 46 7.64 -3.41 -27.71
C LEU A 46 9.13 -3.78 -27.77
N LEU A 47 9.82 -3.69 -26.63
CA LEU A 47 11.22 -4.14 -26.54
C LEU A 47 11.35 -5.64 -26.78
N LYS A 48 10.45 -6.45 -26.23
CA LYS A 48 10.44 -7.91 -26.39
C LYS A 48 10.22 -8.35 -27.84
N ALA A 49 9.45 -7.60 -28.62
CA ALA A 49 9.28 -7.83 -30.05
C ALA A 49 10.59 -7.67 -30.85
N LYS A 50 11.52 -6.86 -30.35
CA LYS A 50 12.87 -6.65 -30.93
C LYS A 50 13.94 -7.52 -30.27
N ASN A 51 13.83 -7.76 -28.98
CA ASN A 51 14.77 -8.51 -28.19
C ASN A 51 14.02 -9.42 -27.22
N ARG A 52 14.01 -10.74 -27.51
CA ARG A 52 13.28 -11.74 -26.69
C ARG A 52 13.73 -11.82 -25.24
N SER A 53 14.92 -11.29 -24.91
CA SER A 53 15.45 -11.23 -23.55
C SER A 53 15.03 -9.98 -22.77
N ALA A 54 14.24 -9.10 -23.36
CA ALA A 54 13.67 -7.95 -22.65
C ALA A 54 12.70 -8.41 -21.56
N GLY A 55 12.69 -7.70 -20.45
CA GLY A 55 11.85 -8.00 -19.29
C GLY A 55 11.16 -6.78 -18.73
N LEU A 56 10.15 -7.04 -17.91
CA LEU A 56 9.43 -6.08 -17.09
C LEU A 56 9.50 -6.51 -15.64
N PHE A 57 9.73 -5.55 -14.75
CA PHE A 57 9.72 -5.75 -13.32
C PHE A 57 8.92 -4.64 -12.65
N TYR A 58 7.86 -5.02 -11.95
CA TYR A 58 7.08 -4.09 -11.12
C TYR A 58 7.58 -4.10 -9.69
N VAL A 59 7.68 -2.92 -9.08
CA VAL A 59 7.92 -2.75 -7.66
C VAL A 59 6.57 -2.49 -7.00
N PHE A 60 6.02 -3.52 -6.35
CA PHE A 60 4.74 -3.46 -5.65
C PHE A 60 4.93 -3.05 -4.19
N PRO A 61 3.93 -2.39 -3.58
CA PRO A 61 3.92 -2.13 -2.15
C PRO A 61 3.56 -3.42 -1.39
N GLY A 62 4.40 -3.80 -0.44
CA GLY A 62 4.15 -4.94 0.43
C GLY A 62 4.55 -6.30 -0.14
N ALA A 63 4.80 -7.22 0.78
CA ALA A 63 5.44 -8.51 0.50
C ALA A 63 4.60 -9.46 -0.37
N ASN A 64 3.26 -9.36 -0.31
CA ASN A 64 2.34 -10.23 -1.04
C ASN A 64 1.41 -9.46 -1.99
N ALA A 65 1.73 -8.22 -2.31
CA ALA A 65 0.89 -7.41 -3.19
C ALA A 65 0.71 -8.07 -4.58
N PHE A 66 1.76 -8.69 -5.12
CA PHE A 66 1.64 -9.46 -6.35
C PHE A 66 0.78 -10.71 -6.18
N GLY A 67 0.93 -11.43 -5.07
CA GLY A 67 0.11 -12.61 -4.77
C GLY A 67 -1.39 -12.29 -4.73
N THR A 68 -1.77 -11.16 -4.15
CA THR A 68 -3.18 -10.75 -4.11
C THR A 68 -3.75 -10.44 -5.50
N THR A 69 -2.94 -9.95 -6.44
CA THR A 69 -3.39 -9.71 -7.83
C THR A 69 -3.66 -10.99 -8.60
N LEU A 70 -3.09 -12.11 -8.17
CA LEU A 70 -3.32 -13.41 -8.79
C LEU A 70 -4.63 -14.07 -8.35
N LEU A 71 -5.23 -13.60 -7.25
CA LEU A 71 -6.49 -14.13 -6.74
C LEU A 71 -7.62 -13.68 -7.68
N PRO A 72 -8.36 -14.63 -8.32
CA PRO A 72 -9.47 -14.28 -9.19
C PRO A 72 -10.69 -13.88 -8.38
N GLY A 73 -11.57 -13.17 -9.03
CA GLY A 73 -12.89 -12.82 -8.51
C GLY A 73 -12.84 -11.62 -7.54
N GLY A 74 -13.67 -10.65 -7.82
CA GLY A 74 -13.90 -9.55 -6.91
C GLY A 74 -12.73 -8.59 -6.75
N GLN A 75 -12.10 -8.22 -7.85
CA GLN A 75 -11.21 -7.08 -7.89
C GLN A 75 -12.01 -5.76 -7.84
N ALA A 76 -13.05 -5.72 -6.99
CA ALA A 76 -13.68 -4.47 -6.69
C ALA A 76 -12.63 -3.60 -6.00
N ALA A 77 -12.34 -2.44 -6.59
CA ALA A 77 -11.53 -1.44 -5.91
C ALA A 77 -12.23 -1.07 -4.59
N PHE A 78 -11.48 -0.62 -3.61
CA PHE A 78 -12.06 -0.16 -2.35
C PHE A 78 -13.12 0.94 -2.57
N GLU A 79 -12.93 1.77 -3.60
CA GLU A 79 -13.90 2.77 -4.07
C GLU A 79 -15.25 2.17 -4.46
N ASP A 80 -15.26 1.01 -5.12
CA ASP A 80 -16.50 0.34 -5.53
C ASP A 80 -17.25 -0.21 -4.30
N ILE A 81 -16.51 -0.73 -3.33
CA ILE A 81 -17.08 -1.18 -2.04
C ILE A 81 -17.67 0.02 -1.30
N LEU A 82 -16.94 1.13 -1.24
CA LEU A 82 -17.39 2.36 -0.60
C LEU A 82 -18.65 2.91 -1.26
N ALA A 83 -18.70 2.96 -2.59
CA ALA A 83 -19.88 3.35 -3.33
C ALA A 83 -21.07 2.41 -3.08
N ALA A 84 -20.84 1.11 -2.94
CA ALA A 84 -21.87 0.14 -2.60
C ALA A 84 -22.43 0.33 -1.17
N VAL A 85 -21.59 0.76 -0.23
CA VAL A 85 -22.04 1.15 1.12
C VAL A 85 -22.86 2.45 1.07
N GLU A 86 -22.38 3.46 0.34
CA GLU A 86 -23.04 4.77 0.20
C GLU A 86 -24.44 4.65 -0.43
N ASN A 87 -24.59 3.79 -1.44
CA ASN A 87 -25.89 3.53 -2.07
C ASN A 87 -26.73 2.46 -1.34
N LYS A 88 -26.25 1.95 -0.19
CA LYS A 88 -26.91 0.97 0.68
C LYS A 88 -27.16 -0.41 0.04
N THR A 89 -26.45 -0.77 -1.01
CA THR A 89 -26.44 -2.13 -1.54
C THR A 89 -25.60 -3.07 -0.67
N VAL A 90 -24.59 -2.52 0.03
CA VAL A 90 -23.84 -3.18 1.10
C VAL A 90 -24.22 -2.55 2.43
N ARG A 91 -24.69 -3.35 3.38
CA ARG A 91 -25.13 -2.94 4.72
C ARG A 91 -24.29 -3.57 5.83
N ALA A 92 -23.52 -4.60 5.51
CA ALA A 92 -22.57 -5.24 6.41
C ALA A 92 -21.21 -5.30 5.73
N LEU A 93 -20.15 -4.97 6.47
CA LEU A 93 -18.77 -5.00 5.97
C LEU A 93 -17.89 -5.73 6.98
N ALA A 94 -17.06 -6.62 6.48
CA ALA A 94 -15.97 -7.22 7.24
C ALA A 94 -14.62 -6.69 6.72
N LEU A 95 -13.83 -6.10 7.61
CA LEU A 95 -12.48 -5.64 7.35
C LEU A 95 -11.51 -6.63 8.01
N VAL A 96 -10.52 -7.09 7.27
CA VAL A 96 -9.56 -8.08 7.73
C VAL A 96 -8.15 -7.52 7.60
N GLU A 97 -7.49 -7.29 8.74
CA GLU A 97 -6.12 -6.75 8.85
C GLU A 97 -5.93 -5.52 7.95
N CYS A 98 -6.89 -4.59 8.06
CA CYS A 98 -6.93 -3.39 7.23
C CYS A 98 -7.51 -2.22 8.03
N ASP A 99 -6.76 -1.12 8.12
CA ASP A 99 -7.21 0.15 8.70
C ASP A 99 -7.46 1.21 7.61
N PRO A 100 -8.64 1.23 6.98
CA PRO A 100 -8.94 2.20 5.94
C PRO A 100 -9.00 3.64 6.47
N LEU A 101 -9.29 3.89 7.75
CA LEU A 101 -9.25 5.24 8.31
C LEU A 101 -7.82 5.81 8.35
N ARG A 102 -6.81 4.94 8.32
CA ARG A 102 -5.41 5.32 8.20
C ARG A 102 -4.96 5.48 6.76
N THR A 103 -5.41 4.59 5.87
CA THR A 103 -4.86 4.45 4.52
C THR A 103 -5.67 5.13 3.42
N PHE A 104 -6.96 5.35 3.65
CA PHE A 104 -7.84 5.95 2.64
C PHE A 104 -7.80 7.47 2.69
N ALA A 105 -7.63 8.09 1.52
CA ALA A 105 -7.34 9.51 1.41
C ALA A 105 -8.57 10.45 1.44
N ASP A 106 -9.78 9.95 1.65
CA ASP A 106 -10.99 10.75 1.87
C ASP A 106 -11.67 10.30 3.18
N ARG A 107 -11.01 10.62 4.27
CA ARG A 107 -11.45 10.22 5.61
C ARG A 107 -12.88 10.67 5.95
N PRO A 108 -13.33 11.91 5.66
CA PRO A 108 -14.67 12.33 5.99
C PRO A 108 -15.75 11.50 5.27
N ARG A 109 -15.54 11.19 3.99
CA ARG A 109 -16.41 10.32 3.19
C ARG A 109 -16.47 8.91 3.76
N LEU A 110 -15.31 8.34 4.06
CA LEU A 110 -15.18 7.01 4.65
C LEU A 110 -15.89 6.93 6.01
N GLU A 111 -15.65 7.88 6.91
CA GLU A 111 -16.29 7.91 8.22
C GLU A 111 -17.81 7.92 8.13
N LYS A 112 -18.36 8.71 7.21
CA LYS A 112 -19.80 8.75 6.93
C LYS A 112 -20.33 7.42 6.40
N ALA A 113 -19.59 6.78 5.49
CA ALA A 113 -19.97 5.48 4.94
C ALA A 113 -19.95 4.39 6.02
N LEU A 114 -18.87 4.29 6.80
CA LEU A 114 -18.76 3.30 7.88
C LEU A 114 -19.86 3.49 8.93
N ALA A 115 -20.21 4.74 9.27
CA ALA A 115 -21.32 5.04 10.20
C ALA A 115 -22.71 4.67 9.67
N SER A 116 -22.86 4.46 8.36
CA SER A 116 -24.12 4.06 7.73
C SER A 116 -24.35 2.56 7.67
N LEU A 117 -23.34 1.76 8.05
CA LEU A 117 -23.42 0.30 8.07
C LEU A 117 -24.30 -0.20 9.22
N ASP A 118 -25.09 -1.23 8.98
CA ASP A 118 -25.80 -1.95 10.04
C ASP A 118 -24.84 -2.80 10.88
N VAL A 119 -23.83 -3.39 10.21
CA VAL A 119 -22.82 -4.24 10.86
C VAL A 119 -21.44 -3.94 10.27
N LEU A 120 -20.50 -3.60 11.15
CA LEU A 120 -19.07 -3.52 10.85
C LEU A 120 -18.35 -4.53 11.72
N VAL A 121 -17.75 -5.54 11.10
CA VAL A 121 -16.85 -6.51 11.74
C VAL A 121 -15.42 -6.13 11.38
N VAL A 122 -14.55 -6.02 12.37
CA VAL A 122 -13.13 -5.77 12.15
C VAL A 122 -12.33 -6.91 12.77
N MET A 123 -11.50 -7.54 11.98
CA MET A 123 -10.51 -8.53 12.38
C MET A 123 -9.15 -7.88 12.25
N ASP A 124 -8.46 -7.64 13.35
CA ASP A 124 -7.19 -6.91 13.33
C ASP A 124 -6.33 -7.29 14.54
N TYR A 125 -5.03 -7.13 14.42
CA TYR A 125 -4.06 -7.31 15.50
C TYR A 125 -3.71 -5.99 16.21
N LEU A 126 -4.21 -4.86 15.70
CA LEU A 126 -4.02 -3.53 16.28
C LEU A 126 -5.35 -2.91 16.72
N GLY A 127 -5.32 -2.16 17.81
CA GLY A 127 -6.46 -1.37 18.30
C GLY A 127 -6.63 -0.04 17.55
N THR A 128 -6.84 -0.12 16.23
CA THR A 128 -6.91 1.03 15.33
C THR A 128 -8.13 1.92 15.53
N GLU A 129 -8.17 3.08 14.87
CA GLU A 129 -9.37 3.93 14.86
C GLU A 129 -10.57 3.23 14.16
N THR A 130 -10.29 2.36 13.19
CA THR A 130 -11.30 1.53 12.54
C THR A 130 -11.87 0.48 13.51
N VAL A 131 -11.03 -0.16 14.31
CA VAL A 131 -11.45 -1.10 15.37
C VAL A 131 -12.35 -0.41 16.38
N LYS A 132 -12.07 0.83 16.78
CA LYS A 132 -12.90 1.58 17.73
C LYS A 132 -14.32 1.85 17.21
N ARG A 133 -14.54 1.76 15.90
CA ARG A 133 -15.87 1.95 15.26
C ARG A 133 -16.56 0.63 14.95
N ALA A 134 -15.92 -0.50 15.19
CA ALA A 134 -16.48 -1.81 14.90
C ALA A 134 -17.65 -2.15 15.81
N HIS A 135 -18.70 -2.77 15.24
CA HIS A 135 -19.76 -3.39 16.02
C HIS A 135 -19.30 -4.70 16.63
N VAL A 136 -18.40 -5.41 15.92
CA VAL A 136 -17.75 -6.64 16.38
C VAL A 136 -16.28 -6.55 16.07
N PHE A 137 -15.45 -6.73 17.09
CA PHE A 137 -13.99 -6.84 16.95
C PHE A 137 -13.55 -8.28 17.24
N LEU A 138 -12.77 -8.85 16.32
CA LEU A 138 -12.17 -10.17 16.46
C LEU A 138 -10.65 -9.99 16.38
N PRO A 139 -9.91 -10.16 17.49
CA PRO A 139 -8.47 -9.96 17.51
C PRO A 139 -7.76 -11.02 16.66
N THR A 140 -6.84 -10.60 15.80
CA THR A 140 -6.00 -11.48 14.99
C THR A 140 -4.56 -11.52 15.52
N THR A 141 -3.81 -12.52 15.08
CA THR A 141 -2.38 -12.61 15.34
C THR A 141 -1.62 -11.83 14.27
N THR A 142 -0.44 -11.32 14.63
CA THR A 142 0.45 -10.68 13.67
C THR A 142 0.98 -11.69 12.64
N ILE A 143 1.55 -11.20 11.55
CA ILE A 143 2.19 -12.02 10.52
C ILE A 143 3.32 -12.89 11.11
N TYR A 144 4.03 -12.41 12.12
CA TYR A 144 5.10 -13.15 12.80
C TYR A 144 4.58 -14.32 13.66
N GLU A 145 3.33 -14.22 14.11
CA GLU A 145 2.66 -15.24 14.92
C GLU A 145 1.83 -16.20 14.11
N SER A 146 1.40 -15.80 12.91
CA SER A 146 0.55 -16.62 12.04
C SER A 146 1.32 -17.29 10.91
N GLY A 147 2.40 -16.69 10.42
CA GLY A 147 3.06 -17.11 9.19
C GLY A 147 2.15 -16.98 7.97
N GLY A 148 2.56 -17.50 6.83
CA GLY A 148 1.75 -17.46 5.63
C GLY A 148 2.47 -17.89 4.35
N LEU A 149 1.74 -17.86 3.25
CA LEU A 149 2.26 -18.04 1.91
C LEU A 149 2.30 -16.70 1.19
N PHE A 150 3.42 -16.41 0.55
CA PHE A 150 3.67 -15.15 -0.12
C PHE A 150 4.13 -15.39 -1.55
N VAL A 151 3.57 -14.63 -2.49
CA VAL A 151 4.08 -14.60 -3.86
C VAL A 151 4.76 -13.25 -4.07
N ASN A 152 6.08 -13.29 -4.27
CA ASN A 152 6.86 -12.09 -4.52
C ASN A 152 6.65 -11.59 -5.97
N GLN A 153 7.19 -10.42 -6.28
CA GLN A 153 7.08 -9.79 -7.60
C GLN A 153 7.79 -10.55 -8.74
N GLU A 154 8.56 -11.59 -8.44
CA GLU A 154 9.11 -12.50 -9.44
C GLU A 154 8.15 -13.65 -9.79
N GLY A 155 6.99 -13.71 -9.14
CA GLY A 155 6.08 -14.84 -9.21
C GLY A 155 6.59 -16.08 -8.48
N ARG A 156 7.32 -15.89 -7.39
CA ARG A 156 7.87 -16.97 -6.57
C ARG A 156 7.04 -17.12 -5.30
N LEU A 157 6.40 -18.25 -5.15
CA LEU A 157 5.68 -18.67 -3.95
C LEU A 157 6.67 -19.14 -2.90
N GLN A 158 6.61 -18.55 -1.72
CA GLN A 158 7.46 -18.87 -0.58
C GLN A 158 6.59 -19.08 0.66
N SER A 159 7.00 -20.01 1.51
CA SER A 159 6.39 -20.22 2.83
C SER A 159 7.17 -19.43 3.87
N ALA A 160 6.47 -18.66 4.68
CA ALA A 160 7.01 -18.03 5.88
C ALA A 160 6.37 -18.71 7.08
N PRO A 161 7.09 -19.59 7.78
CA PRO A 161 6.58 -20.23 8.98
C PRO A 161 6.42 -19.21 10.10
N ARG A 162 5.61 -19.55 11.11
CA ARG A 162 5.46 -18.76 12.32
C ARG A 162 6.82 -18.54 12.98
N ALA A 163 7.18 -17.29 13.26
CA ALA A 163 8.44 -16.94 13.91
C ALA A 163 8.41 -17.20 15.43
N PHE A 164 7.27 -16.99 16.08
CA PHE A 164 7.05 -17.25 17.50
C PHE A 164 5.55 -17.48 17.77
N GLN A 165 5.26 -18.08 18.93
CA GLN A 165 3.88 -18.11 19.44
C GLN A 165 3.61 -16.86 20.24
N GLY A 166 2.41 -16.28 20.08
CA GLY A 166 1.96 -15.15 20.85
C GLY A 166 2.09 -15.42 22.36
N GLY A 167 2.46 -14.41 23.11
CA GLY A 167 2.67 -14.48 24.55
C GLY A 167 2.07 -13.28 25.27
N LEU A 168 2.25 -13.22 26.58
CA LEU A 168 1.92 -12.05 27.37
C LEU A 168 2.69 -10.83 26.88
N SER A 169 2.06 -9.66 26.88
CA SER A 169 2.74 -8.42 26.55
C SER A 169 3.95 -8.20 27.49
N ILE A 170 5.00 -7.57 26.97
CA ILE A 170 6.19 -7.21 27.76
C ILE A 170 5.83 -6.40 29.00
N GLU A 171 4.78 -5.60 28.97
CA GLU A 171 4.28 -4.83 30.11
C GLU A 171 3.78 -5.75 31.23
N VAL A 172 3.05 -6.81 30.88
CA VAL A 172 2.57 -7.82 31.85
C VAL A 172 3.70 -8.75 32.31
N ALA A 173 4.62 -9.05 31.37
CA ALA A 173 5.79 -9.89 31.68
C ALA A 173 6.90 -9.13 32.41
N GLY A 174 6.95 -7.80 32.29
CA GLY A 174 8.01 -6.93 32.79
C GLY A 174 7.98 -6.65 34.30
N ASP A 175 6.90 -6.99 34.99
CA ASP A 175 6.78 -6.82 36.43
C ASP A 175 7.60 -7.87 37.24
N SER A 176 8.27 -8.78 36.55
CA SER A 176 9.13 -9.76 37.19
C SER A 176 10.57 -9.68 36.62
N PHE A 177 11.56 -9.79 37.52
CA PHE A 177 12.99 -9.79 37.20
C PHE A 177 13.44 -10.94 36.24
N HIS A 178 12.53 -11.81 35.83
CA HIS A 178 12.79 -12.92 34.92
C HIS A 178 11.73 -12.94 33.81
N PRO A 179 12.13 -13.04 32.53
CA PRO A 179 11.17 -13.26 31.47
C PRO A 179 10.39 -14.55 31.75
N PRO A 180 9.07 -14.58 31.52
CA PRO A 180 8.25 -15.74 31.74
C PRO A 180 8.79 -16.93 30.95
N ARG A 181 9.04 -18.04 31.64
CA ARG A 181 9.54 -19.27 30.98
C ARG A 181 8.47 -20.07 30.27
N VAL A 182 7.23 -19.69 30.47
CA VAL A 182 6.07 -20.32 29.82
C VAL A 182 5.21 -19.21 29.24
N TYR A 183 5.14 -19.15 27.95
CA TYR A 183 4.18 -18.32 27.25
C TYR A 183 2.84 -19.06 27.28
N GLY A 184 1.95 -18.66 28.17
CA GLY A 184 0.59 -19.18 28.19
C GLY A 184 -0.19 -18.73 26.95
N ALA A 185 -1.20 -19.50 26.55
CA ALA A 185 -2.23 -19.01 25.66
C ALA A 185 -2.80 -17.70 26.23
N GLY A 186 -3.12 -16.74 25.39
CA GLY A 186 -3.45 -15.37 25.71
C GLY A 186 -4.43 -15.13 26.85
N MET A 187 -4.83 -13.90 27.06
CA MET A 187 -5.80 -13.57 28.10
C MET A 187 -7.15 -14.25 27.81
N PRO A 188 -7.80 -14.90 28.80
CA PRO A 188 -9.10 -15.51 28.61
C PRO A 188 -10.11 -14.52 28.00
N GLY A 189 -10.73 -14.90 26.89
CA GLY A 189 -11.67 -14.07 26.15
C GLY A 189 -11.03 -13.06 25.19
N ALA A 190 -9.72 -13.06 25.04
CA ALA A 190 -8.98 -12.21 24.13
C ALA A 190 -7.91 -13.00 23.35
N ASP A 191 -8.14 -14.29 23.11
CA ASP A 191 -7.21 -15.15 22.39
C ASP A 191 -7.17 -14.74 20.91
N PRO A 192 -6.14 -14.03 20.43
CA PRO A 192 -6.03 -13.71 19.01
C PRO A 192 -5.80 -15.01 18.24
N ALA A 193 -6.46 -15.11 17.09
CA ALA A 193 -6.29 -16.24 16.17
C ALA A 193 -5.89 -15.72 14.78
N PRO A 194 -5.14 -16.50 13.99
CA PRO A 194 -4.90 -16.12 12.60
C PRO A 194 -6.20 -15.80 11.86
N ALA A 195 -6.24 -14.70 11.10
CA ALA A 195 -7.45 -14.27 10.41
C ALA A 195 -8.07 -15.38 9.55
N ARG A 196 -7.23 -16.22 8.91
CA ARG A 196 -7.69 -17.36 8.14
C ARG A 196 -8.51 -18.37 8.96
N GLN A 197 -8.16 -18.58 10.24
CA GLN A 197 -8.91 -19.48 11.12
C GLN A 197 -10.27 -18.89 11.52
N LEU A 198 -10.30 -17.58 11.80
CA LEU A 198 -11.55 -16.86 12.08
C LEU A 198 -12.49 -16.89 10.89
N LEU A 199 -11.96 -16.62 9.69
CA LEU A 199 -12.73 -16.66 8.44
C LEU A 199 -13.27 -18.08 8.16
N ALA A 200 -12.45 -19.11 8.33
CA ALA A 200 -12.86 -20.50 8.17
C ALA A 200 -13.96 -20.89 9.18
N ALA A 201 -13.83 -20.48 10.43
CA ALA A 201 -14.84 -20.72 11.45
C ALA A 201 -16.17 -20.02 11.10
N LEU A 202 -16.13 -18.77 10.61
CA LEU A 202 -17.31 -18.05 10.14
C LEU A 202 -17.94 -18.71 8.91
N ALA A 203 -17.13 -19.31 8.03
CA ALA A 203 -17.60 -20.08 6.88
C ALA A 203 -18.15 -21.47 7.26
N GLY A 204 -18.09 -21.85 8.54
CA GLY A 204 -18.60 -23.15 9.03
C GLY A 204 -17.63 -24.32 8.85
N SER A 205 -16.37 -24.07 8.55
CA SER A 205 -15.34 -25.12 8.47
C SER A 205 -15.13 -25.77 9.84
N LYS A 206 -15.12 -27.11 9.86
CA LYS A 206 -14.93 -27.92 11.05
C LYS A 206 -13.53 -28.54 11.04
N GLY A 207 -12.51 -27.79 11.37
CA GLY A 207 -11.16 -28.34 11.50
C GLY A 207 -10.06 -27.28 11.40
N PRO A 208 -8.81 -27.63 11.77
CA PRO A 208 -7.69 -26.74 11.60
C PRO A 208 -7.44 -26.47 10.11
N VAL A 209 -7.39 -25.20 9.73
CA VAL A 209 -7.14 -24.74 8.35
C VAL A 209 -5.71 -25.09 7.90
N GLU A 210 -4.83 -25.44 8.84
CA GLU A 210 -3.42 -25.73 8.59
C GLU A 210 -3.17 -27.06 7.84
N ASP A 211 -4.07 -28.04 8.01
CA ASP A 211 -3.93 -29.40 7.41
C ASP A 211 -4.80 -29.61 6.16
N ASN A 212 -5.34 -28.57 5.58
CA ASN A 212 -6.41 -28.73 4.62
C ASN A 212 -5.86 -28.92 3.20
N ALA A 213 -5.83 -30.20 2.74
CA ALA A 213 -5.57 -30.56 1.36
C ALA A 213 -6.51 -29.81 0.37
N GLU A 214 -7.74 -29.50 0.81
CA GLU A 214 -8.73 -28.74 0.03
C GLU A 214 -8.23 -27.33 -0.31
N TRP A 215 -7.50 -26.66 0.58
CA TRP A 215 -6.89 -25.34 0.32
C TRP A 215 -5.83 -25.40 -0.78
N ARG A 216 -5.07 -26.46 -0.80
CA ARG A 216 -4.02 -26.68 -1.78
C ARG A 216 -4.61 -26.98 -3.15
N GLU A 217 -5.61 -27.87 -3.21
CA GLU A 217 -6.36 -28.17 -4.44
C GLU A 217 -7.02 -26.87 -4.95
N TRP A 218 -7.66 -26.12 -4.07
CA TRP A 218 -8.28 -24.85 -4.43
C TRP A 218 -7.24 -23.82 -4.93
N LEU A 219 -6.08 -23.66 -4.29
CA LEU A 219 -5.01 -22.77 -4.75
C LEU A 219 -4.45 -23.23 -6.11
N VAL A 220 -4.27 -24.52 -6.30
CA VAL A 220 -3.77 -25.09 -7.56
C VAL A 220 -4.74 -24.79 -8.70
N ASP A 221 -6.01 -25.11 -8.52
CA ASP A 221 -7.04 -24.88 -9.52
C ASP A 221 -7.26 -23.38 -9.78
N TYR A 222 -7.29 -22.61 -8.72
CA TYR A 222 -7.67 -21.22 -8.74
C TYR A 222 -6.58 -20.32 -9.31
N LEU A 223 -5.33 -20.53 -8.90
CA LEU A 223 -4.17 -19.78 -9.39
C LEU A 223 -3.59 -20.39 -10.68
N ARG A 224 -4.21 -21.45 -11.24
CA ARG A 224 -3.64 -22.23 -12.35
C ARG A 224 -2.18 -22.61 -12.10
N LEU A 225 -1.91 -22.96 -10.87
CA LEU A 225 -0.59 -23.42 -10.47
C LEU A 225 -0.28 -24.78 -11.06
N PRO A 226 0.97 -25.16 -11.25
CA PRO A 226 1.32 -26.51 -11.69
C PRO A 226 0.76 -27.54 -10.71
N ASP A 227 0.15 -28.63 -11.22
CA ASP A 227 -0.35 -29.76 -10.43
C ASP A 227 0.72 -30.38 -9.51
N SER A 228 1.99 -30.05 -9.77
CA SER A 228 3.18 -30.51 -9.04
C SER A 228 3.60 -29.59 -7.89
N LEU A 229 2.74 -28.67 -7.42
CA LEU A 229 3.10 -27.89 -6.24
C LEU A 229 3.34 -28.80 -5.04
N PRO A 230 4.50 -28.65 -4.37
CA PRO A 230 4.77 -29.39 -3.15
C PRO A 230 3.76 -29.04 -2.06
N ALA A 231 3.61 -29.87 -1.04
CA ALA A 231 2.89 -29.50 0.16
C ALA A 231 3.52 -28.22 0.76
N VAL A 232 2.75 -27.45 1.55
CA VAL A 232 3.23 -26.18 2.12
C VAL A 232 4.54 -26.39 2.89
N ASP A 233 4.65 -27.51 3.61
CA ASP A 233 5.84 -27.86 4.37
C ASP A 233 7.02 -28.32 3.50
N ASP A 234 6.74 -28.70 2.25
CA ASP A 234 7.73 -29.17 1.27
C ASP A 234 8.16 -28.05 0.30
N ILE A 235 7.64 -26.81 0.45
CA ILE A 235 8.09 -25.68 -0.36
C ILE A 235 9.56 -25.41 -0.04
N PRO A 236 10.46 -25.48 -1.04
CA PRO A 236 11.87 -25.21 -0.81
C PRO A 236 12.10 -23.80 -0.20
N GLU A 237 13.18 -23.63 0.54
CA GLU A 237 13.53 -22.35 1.17
C GLU A 237 13.65 -21.20 0.15
N ASP A 238 14.12 -21.50 -1.06
CA ASP A 238 14.17 -20.56 -2.18
C ASP A 238 12.83 -20.42 -2.94
N GLY A 239 11.78 -21.12 -2.52
CA GLY A 239 10.43 -21.05 -3.05
C GLY A 239 10.24 -21.72 -4.43
N VAL A 240 8.99 -21.73 -4.90
CA VAL A 240 8.59 -22.30 -6.18
C VAL A 240 8.06 -21.21 -7.11
N ARG A 241 8.51 -21.18 -8.36
CA ARG A 241 8.01 -20.23 -9.34
C ARG A 241 6.64 -20.66 -9.86
N VAL A 242 5.61 -19.86 -9.55
CA VAL A 242 4.21 -20.14 -9.90
C VAL A 242 3.77 -19.51 -11.22
N LEU A 243 4.51 -18.54 -11.72
CA LEU A 243 4.25 -17.91 -13.02
C LEU A 243 5.19 -18.49 -14.08
N ALA A 244 4.89 -19.68 -14.53
CA ALA A 244 5.54 -20.24 -15.71
C ALA A 244 4.69 -19.93 -16.95
N GLY A 245 4.96 -18.81 -17.59
CA GLY A 245 4.72 -18.68 -19.02
C GLY A 245 3.32 -18.44 -19.54
N ALA A 246 2.34 -18.07 -18.73
CA ALA A 246 1.06 -17.58 -19.25
C ALA A 246 1.20 -16.12 -19.71
N ALA A 247 1.82 -15.91 -20.86
CA ALA A 247 1.63 -14.66 -21.58
C ALA A 247 0.19 -14.68 -22.10
N THR A 248 -0.72 -13.98 -21.44
CA THR A 248 -2.00 -13.64 -22.06
C THR A 248 -1.68 -12.64 -23.17
N ASP A 249 -2.14 -12.90 -24.39
CA ASP A 249 -2.09 -11.96 -25.51
C ASP A 249 -3.08 -10.77 -25.33
N GLU A 250 -3.65 -10.63 -24.15
CA GLU A 250 -4.55 -9.54 -23.81
C GLU A 250 -3.74 -8.23 -23.73
N ARG A 251 -3.93 -7.41 -24.73
CA ARG A 251 -3.39 -6.05 -24.75
C ARG A 251 -4.30 -5.17 -23.92
N PHE A 252 -3.71 -4.44 -23.00
CA PHE A 252 -4.40 -3.37 -22.31
C PHE A 252 -4.65 -2.23 -23.32
N GLU A 253 -5.90 -1.99 -23.69
CA GLU A 253 -6.26 -0.80 -24.47
C GLU A 253 -6.32 0.40 -23.53
N LEU A 254 -5.25 1.17 -23.47
CA LEU A 254 -5.21 2.43 -22.74
C LEU A 254 -5.65 3.57 -23.65
N ASP A 255 -6.53 4.42 -23.13
CA ASP A 255 -6.76 5.73 -23.72
C ASP A 255 -5.56 6.64 -23.42
N TRP A 256 -4.56 6.57 -24.30
CA TRP A 256 -3.35 7.39 -24.23
C TRP A 256 -3.63 8.88 -24.23
N ALA A 257 -4.72 9.32 -24.84
CA ALA A 257 -5.10 10.73 -24.87
C ALA A 257 -5.54 11.18 -23.47
N ALA A 258 -6.31 10.37 -22.75
CA ALA A 258 -6.71 10.66 -21.38
C ALA A 258 -5.50 10.67 -20.43
N VAL A 259 -4.59 9.69 -20.54
CA VAL A 259 -3.38 9.59 -19.70
C VAL A 259 -2.45 10.79 -19.93
N LEU A 260 -2.24 11.20 -21.20
CA LEU A 260 -1.33 12.30 -21.53
C LEU A 260 -1.93 13.69 -21.27
N ASN A 261 -3.25 13.83 -21.32
CA ASN A 261 -3.92 15.11 -21.11
C ASN A 261 -4.06 15.45 -19.62
N ASN A 262 -4.13 14.47 -18.74
CA ASN A 262 -4.19 14.71 -17.29
C ASN A 262 -2.93 15.42 -16.73
N ASP A 263 -1.81 15.33 -17.40
CA ASP A 263 -0.54 15.97 -16.98
C ASP A 263 -0.28 17.34 -17.62
N ARG A 264 -1.10 17.75 -18.62
CA ARG A 264 -0.87 18.96 -19.45
C ARG A 264 -1.60 20.21 -18.99
N ALA A 265 -2.37 20.17 -17.91
CA ALA A 265 -2.95 21.39 -17.38
C ALA A 265 -1.81 22.32 -16.87
N ALA A 266 -1.40 23.24 -17.72
CA ALA A 266 -0.54 24.36 -17.37
C ALA A 266 -1.37 25.33 -16.50
N ASP A 267 -1.63 24.93 -15.27
CA ASP A 267 -2.22 25.79 -14.26
C ASP A 267 -1.19 26.07 -13.15
N ASP A 268 -1.39 27.16 -12.47
CA ASP A 268 -0.51 27.68 -11.40
C ASP A 268 -0.60 26.83 -10.11
N ARG A 269 -1.24 25.64 -10.18
CA ARG A 269 -1.45 24.76 -9.04
C ARG A 269 -0.26 23.83 -8.83
N LEU A 270 0.12 23.64 -7.59
CA LEU A 270 1.15 22.70 -7.20
C LEU A 270 0.56 21.28 -7.05
N ARG A 271 1.25 20.29 -7.59
CA ARG A 271 0.84 18.88 -7.47
C ARG A 271 1.31 18.33 -6.14
N LEU A 272 0.38 17.82 -5.34
CA LEU A 272 0.70 17.10 -4.10
C LEU A 272 0.95 15.62 -4.39
N LEU A 273 2.09 15.13 -3.91
CA LEU A 273 2.42 13.71 -3.86
C LEU A 273 2.51 13.28 -2.40
N THR A 274 1.72 12.29 -2.03
CA THR A 274 1.87 11.64 -0.74
C THR A 274 2.80 10.44 -0.87
N VAL A 275 3.74 10.30 0.07
CA VAL A 275 4.80 9.28 0.01
C VAL A 275 4.94 8.57 1.34
N ASP A 276 5.50 7.36 1.31
CA ASP A 276 5.87 6.65 2.53
C ASP A 276 7.34 6.90 2.88
N TRP A 277 7.60 6.95 4.18
CA TRP A 277 8.93 7.00 4.77
C TRP A 277 9.24 5.66 5.43
N THR A 278 10.51 5.43 5.74
CA THR A 278 10.94 4.23 6.46
C THR A 278 10.30 4.14 7.85
N PHE A 279 10.11 5.29 8.52
CA PHE A 279 9.48 5.36 9.83
C PHE A 279 8.36 6.40 9.84
N GLY A 280 7.28 6.10 10.59
CA GLY A 280 6.15 6.99 10.82
C GLY A 280 5.03 6.88 9.79
N THR A 281 5.22 6.17 8.69
CA THR A 281 4.18 5.90 7.68
C THR A 281 3.76 4.44 7.66
N GLU A 282 4.64 3.53 8.08
CA GLU A 282 4.34 2.13 8.26
C GLU A 282 3.48 1.93 9.52
N GLU A 283 2.54 0.99 9.46
CA GLU A 283 1.50 0.87 10.48
C GLU A 283 2.05 0.46 11.85
N LEU A 284 2.84 -0.62 11.92
CA LEU A 284 3.38 -1.14 13.16
C LEU A 284 4.33 -0.15 13.85
N SER A 285 5.14 0.58 13.08
CA SER A 285 6.05 1.57 13.64
C SER A 285 5.33 2.70 14.35
N GLY A 286 4.12 3.05 13.89
CA GLY A 286 3.28 4.07 14.52
C GLY A 286 2.77 3.70 15.91
N TYR A 287 2.76 2.40 16.24
CA TYR A 287 2.35 1.89 17.55
C TYR A 287 3.53 1.52 18.47
N SER A 288 4.77 1.77 18.04
CA SER A 288 5.97 1.46 18.79
C SER A 288 6.57 2.68 19.51
N PRO A 289 6.39 2.84 20.82
CA PRO A 289 6.98 3.97 21.56
C PRO A 289 8.51 4.01 21.46
N CYS A 290 9.16 2.86 21.27
CA CYS A 290 10.61 2.77 21.12
C CYS A 290 11.13 3.49 19.86
N LEU A 291 10.31 3.58 18.83
CA LEU A 291 10.66 4.25 17.56
C LEU A 291 10.38 5.76 17.58
N ASP A 292 9.62 6.25 18.54
CA ASP A 292 9.26 7.67 18.63
C ASP A 292 10.47 8.60 18.70
N THR A 293 11.56 8.14 19.30
CA THR A 293 12.80 8.93 19.46
C THR A 293 13.61 9.04 18.16
N VAL A 294 13.48 8.09 17.26
CA VAL A 294 14.20 8.04 15.96
C VAL A 294 13.32 8.43 14.79
N MET A 295 12.03 8.55 15.03
CA MET A 295 11.05 8.89 14.01
C MET A 295 11.15 10.38 13.65
N PRO A 296 11.43 10.73 12.38
CA PRO A 296 11.51 12.12 11.98
C PRO A 296 10.14 12.80 12.06
N SER A 297 10.11 14.07 12.43
CA SER A 297 8.89 14.86 12.35
C SER A 297 8.46 15.02 10.88
N PRO A 298 7.14 14.91 10.58
CA PRO A 298 6.67 15.07 9.22
C PRO A 298 6.88 16.52 8.73
N VAL A 299 7.29 16.63 7.47
CA VAL A 299 7.49 17.90 6.79
C VAL A 299 6.87 17.89 5.40
N LEU A 300 6.40 19.04 4.94
CA LEU A 300 6.06 19.29 3.56
C LEU A 300 7.31 19.71 2.80
N SER A 301 7.73 18.95 1.80
CA SER A 301 8.84 19.37 0.95
C SER A 301 8.33 20.18 -0.25
N MET A 302 9.00 21.32 -0.52
CA MET A 302 8.68 22.25 -1.59
C MET A 302 9.98 22.79 -2.20
N HIS A 303 9.99 23.05 -3.53
CA HIS A 303 11.13 23.67 -4.19
C HIS A 303 11.31 25.13 -3.75
N GLY A 304 12.58 25.61 -3.72
CA GLY A 304 12.91 26.97 -3.30
C GLY A 304 12.18 28.07 -4.09
N GLU A 305 12.10 27.93 -5.42
CA GLU A 305 11.36 28.87 -6.28
C GLU A 305 9.87 28.97 -5.92
N ASP A 306 9.24 27.86 -5.57
CA ASP A 306 7.83 27.84 -5.16
C ASP A 306 7.67 28.47 -3.77
N ALA A 307 8.58 28.19 -2.85
CA ALA A 307 8.58 28.79 -1.51
C ALA A 307 8.75 30.32 -1.56
N GLU A 308 9.71 30.80 -2.36
CA GLU A 308 9.91 32.24 -2.59
C GLU A 308 8.67 32.91 -3.20
N ARG A 309 8.07 32.28 -4.23
CA ARG A 309 6.85 32.77 -4.89
C ARG A 309 5.66 32.88 -3.94
N LEU A 310 5.58 31.97 -2.97
CA LEU A 310 4.51 31.93 -1.95
C LEU A 310 4.86 32.76 -0.70
N GLY A 311 6.08 33.33 -0.60
CA GLY A 311 6.51 34.06 0.58
C GLY A 311 6.70 33.22 1.83
N LEU A 312 7.06 31.95 1.66
CA LEU A 312 7.24 30.95 2.72
C LEU A 312 8.74 30.68 2.94
N ALA A 313 9.12 30.41 4.19
CA ALA A 313 10.50 30.11 4.56
C ALA A 313 10.65 28.68 5.12
N ASP A 314 11.86 28.13 5.03
CA ASP A 314 12.20 26.82 5.59
C ASP A 314 11.92 26.77 7.10
N GLY A 315 11.35 25.66 7.56
CA GLY A 315 10.96 25.46 8.95
C GLY A 315 9.65 26.15 9.37
N GLU A 316 9.03 26.97 8.53
CA GLU A 316 7.76 27.62 8.89
C GLU A 316 6.59 26.63 8.88
N PRO A 317 5.64 26.74 9.83
CA PRO A 317 4.41 25.97 9.77
C PRO A 317 3.50 26.52 8.67
N VAL A 318 3.04 25.65 7.78
CA VAL A 318 2.14 25.95 6.67
C VAL A 318 0.86 25.14 6.76
N VAL A 319 -0.24 25.73 6.31
CA VAL A 319 -1.54 25.07 6.19
C VAL A 319 -1.78 24.79 4.72
N LEU A 320 -1.98 23.51 4.41
CA LEU A 320 -2.48 23.06 3.12
C LEU A 320 -3.99 22.91 3.22
N THR A 321 -4.73 23.53 2.34
CA THR A 321 -6.21 23.45 2.32
C THR A 321 -6.68 22.89 1.00
N THR A 322 -7.57 21.90 1.06
CA THR A 322 -8.29 21.33 -0.09
C THR A 322 -9.79 21.54 0.07
N GLU A 323 -10.59 20.96 -0.78
CA GLU A 323 -12.06 20.98 -0.65
C GLU A 323 -12.55 20.08 0.49
N THR A 324 -11.78 19.05 0.83
CA THR A 324 -12.13 18.03 1.83
C THR A 324 -11.63 18.36 3.22
N GLY A 325 -10.58 19.18 3.34
CA GLY A 325 -10.05 19.57 4.65
C GLY A 325 -8.70 20.29 4.57
N SER A 326 -8.05 20.41 5.73
CA SER A 326 -6.75 21.07 5.84
C SER A 326 -5.79 20.34 6.76
N VAL A 327 -4.49 20.49 6.47
CA VAL A 327 -3.40 19.92 7.26
C VAL A 327 -2.37 21.00 7.54
N THR A 328 -1.91 21.08 8.80
CA THR A 328 -0.82 21.95 9.20
C THR A 328 0.46 21.13 9.35
N VAL A 329 1.53 21.58 8.73
CA VAL A 329 2.82 20.87 8.72
C VAL A 329 3.98 21.87 8.56
N ALA A 330 5.17 21.53 9.09
CA ALA A 330 6.35 22.34 8.89
C ALA A 330 6.84 22.25 7.43
N LEU A 331 7.22 23.38 6.84
CA LEU A 331 7.80 23.43 5.50
C LEU A 331 9.27 23.02 5.53
N ARG A 332 9.70 22.28 4.53
CA ARG A 332 11.08 21.97 4.20
C ARG A 332 11.38 22.41 2.78
N VAL A 333 12.26 23.37 2.62
CA VAL A 333 12.71 23.85 1.31
C VAL A 333 13.80 22.93 0.76
N VAL A 334 13.63 22.47 -0.48
CA VAL A 334 14.49 21.45 -1.11
C VAL A 334 14.78 21.85 -2.56
N ASP A 335 16.03 22.16 -2.87
CA ASP A 335 16.43 22.65 -4.22
C ASP A 335 16.62 21.54 -5.25
N ASN A 336 16.78 20.27 -4.81
CA ASN A 336 17.00 19.12 -5.72
C ASN A 336 15.71 18.41 -6.12
N MET A 337 14.55 19.02 -5.92
CA MET A 337 13.26 18.56 -6.41
C MET A 337 12.75 19.43 -7.56
N ARG A 338 11.75 18.96 -8.29
CA ARG A 338 11.13 19.74 -9.36
C ARG A 338 10.20 20.81 -8.77
N ALA A 339 10.27 22.05 -9.28
CA ALA A 339 9.28 23.09 -8.99
C ALA A 339 7.88 22.66 -9.46
N GLY A 340 6.85 23.13 -8.75
CA GLY A 340 5.45 22.75 -8.97
C GLY A 340 5.03 21.46 -8.27
N LEU A 341 5.91 20.84 -7.46
CA LEU A 341 5.61 19.66 -6.68
C LEU A 341 5.62 19.96 -5.19
N LEU A 342 4.72 19.32 -4.47
CA LEU A 342 4.66 19.23 -3.02
C LEU A 342 4.80 17.76 -2.64
N ILE A 343 5.67 17.43 -1.68
CA ILE A 343 5.81 16.06 -1.18
C ILE A 343 5.46 16.03 0.30
N LEU A 344 4.45 15.25 0.66
CA LEU A 344 3.96 15.09 2.02
C LEU A 344 4.02 13.62 2.43
N PRO A 345 4.61 13.26 3.60
CA PRO A 345 4.57 11.89 4.07
C PRO A 345 3.18 11.51 4.57
N ARG A 346 2.76 10.27 4.31
CA ARG A 346 1.56 9.65 4.90
C ARG A 346 1.78 9.31 6.39
N HIS A 347 2.31 10.26 7.12
CA HIS A 347 2.79 10.07 8.48
C HIS A 347 1.63 10.01 9.49
N HIS A 348 1.69 9.09 10.48
CA HIS A 348 0.62 8.88 11.47
C HIS A 348 0.34 10.11 12.37
N ARG A 349 1.28 11.06 12.47
CA ARG A 349 1.10 12.34 13.18
C ARG A 349 0.46 13.44 12.33
N LEU A 350 0.04 13.12 11.10
CA LEU A 350 -0.66 14.04 10.20
C LEU A 350 -2.00 13.45 9.79
N ASP A 351 -3.02 14.26 9.81
CA ASP A 351 -4.32 13.90 9.22
C ASP A 351 -4.33 14.11 7.70
N TRP A 352 -3.31 13.60 7.01
CA TRP A 352 -3.11 13.75 5.57
C TRP A 352 -4.32 13.25 4.76
N GLN A 353 -5.09 12.32 5.31
CA GLN A 353 -6.32 11.77 4.72
C GLN A 353 -7.41 12.84 4.55
N LEU A 354 -7.32 13.97 5.25
CA LEU A 354 -8.23 15.10 5.09
C LEU A 354 -8.03 15.84 3.77
N LEU A 355 -6.91 15.61 3.08
CA LEU A 355 -6.61 16.31 1.84
C LEU A 355 -7.34 15.75 0.62
N GLY A 356 -8.03 14.63 0.75
CA GLY A 356 -8.82 13.99 -0.31
C GLY A 356 -8.03 12.96 -1.11
N SER A 357 -8.71 12.31 -2.07
CA SER A 357 -8.19 11.21 -2.89
C SER A 357 -7.85 11.66 -4.32
N GLY A 358 -7.01 10.87 -5.00
CA GLY A 358 -6.63 11.07 -6.39
C GLY A 358 -5.47 12.06 -6.60
N PRO A 359 -5.23 12.52 -7.83
CA PRO A 359 -4.19 13.49 -8.14
C PRO A 359 -4.59 14.87 -7.62
N ILE A 360 -4.07 15.24 -6.44
CA ILE A 360 -4.39 16.50 -5.78
C ILE A 360 -3.54 17.62 -6.37
N ARG A 361 -4.19 18.69 -6.81
CA ARG A 361 -3.55 19.95 -7.22
C ARG A 361 -4.03 21.07 -6.32
N ILE A 362 -3.10 21.70 -5.62
CA ILE A 362 -3.36 22.75 -4.64
C ILE A 362 -3.04 24.10 -5.27
N ALA A 363 -4.02 25.01 -5.28
CA ALA A 363 -3.82 26.37 -5.73
C ALA A 363 -2.92 27.16 -4.74
N ALA A 364 -2.16 28.10 -5.25
CA ALA A 364 -1.18 28.86 -4.46
C ALA A 364 -1.80 29.55 -3.23
N ASP A 365 -3.01 30.10 -3.35
CA ASP A 365 -3.77 30.75 -2.27
C ASP A 365 -4.28 29.81 -1.19
N ARG A 366 -4.25 28.49 -1.45
CA ARG A 366 -4.61 27.43 -0.51
C ARG A 366 -3.43 26.88 0.28
N ILE A 367 -2.24 27.47 0.09
CA ILE A 367 -1.02 27.16 0.84
C ILE A 367 -0.64 28.41 1.59
N GLN A 368 -0.87 28.44 2.88
CA GLN A 368 -0.73 29.65 3.69
C GLN A 368 0.16 29.37 4.91
N LYS A 369 0.83 30.41 5.37
CA LYS A 369 1.53 30.38 6.65
C LYS A 369 0.51 30.16 7.77
N ALA A 370 0.77 29.21 8.66
CA ALA A 370 -0.08 29.03 9.84
C ALA A 370 0.03 30.24 10.76
N GLU A 371 -1.10 30.76 11.22
CA GLU A 371 -1.10 31.79 12.25
C GLU A 371 -0.47 31.21 13.53
N ARG A 372 0.39 31.99 14.18
CA ARG A 372 0.95 31.58 15.48
C ARG A 372 -0.21 31.60 16.49
N ALA A 373 -0.54 30.40 17.02
CA ALA A 373 -1.47 30.26 18.14
C ALA A 373 -0.90 30.89 19.42
#